data_d7e66eb23a9e38dd3b3aceb4bf19476b
#
_entry.id   d7e66eb23a9e38dd3b3aceb4bf19476b
#
_cell.length_a   1.000
_cell.length_b   1.000
_cell.length_c   1.000
_cell.angle_alpha   90.00
_cell.angle_beta   90.00
_cell.angle_gamma   90.00
#
_symmetry.space_group_name_H-M   'P 1'
#
loop_
_entity.id
_entity.type
_entity.pdbx_description
1 polymer ?
#
loop_
_entity_poly.entity_id
_entity_poly.type
_entity_poly.pdbx_seq_one_letter_code
_entity_poly.pdbx_strand_id
1 'polypeptide(L)'
;MMKRLLIPCFILALSAANPAYAVCVSVSKANVRTGPGTWYEKLWDVYKYTPLQKVGVSVSGDWYAARDVDGDVVWIKKGLVTNGYGCAVVKTHQAKVRTSPGTSRPLSPLSPAVHYDSFRVMEKRGGWIKVKDGKGNTGWIEKSYLWTQ
;
A
#
# COMPACT_ATOMS: atom_id res chain seq x y z
N MET A 1 23.87 -56.20 -20.94
CA MET A 1 23.08 -55.71 -19.79
C MET A 1 23.31 -54.23 -19.61
N MET A 2 22.41 -53.39 -20.16
CA MET A 2 22.47 -51.92 -19.97
C MET A 2 21.75 -51.54 -18.69
N LYS A 3 22.49 -51.02 -17.70
CA LYS A 3 21.92 -50.41 -16.49
C LYS A 3 21.33 -49.05 -16.84
N ARG A 4 19.99 -48.94 -16.80
CA ARG A 4 19.30 -47.65 -16.88
C ARG A 4 19.51 -46.89 -15.59
N LEU A 5 20.23 -45.80 -15.66
CA LEU A 5 20.36 -44.83 -14.56
C LEU A 5 19.05 -44.01 -14.46
N LEU A 6 18.30 -44.22 -13.41
CA LEU A 6 17.14 -43.41 -13.06
C LEU A 6 17.67 -42.13 -12.42
N ILE A 7 17.57 -41.03 -13.11
CA ILE A 7 17.85 -39.69 -12.57
C ILE A 7 16.61 -39.25 -11.77
N PRO A 8 16.70 -39.03 -10.45
CA PRO A 8 15.57 -38.49 -9.72
C PRO A 8 15.33 -37.03 -10.15
N CYS A 9 14.16 -36.80 -10.72
CA CYS A 9 13.69 -35.46 -11.04
C CYS A 9 13.35 -34.76 -9.71
N PHE A 10 14.26 -33.90 -9.24
CA PHE A 10 13.99 -33.00 -8.13
C PHE A 10 12.99 -31.93 -8.60
N ILE A 11 11.74 -32.11 -8.24
CA ILE A 11 10.72 -31.06 -8.41
C ILE A 11 11.02 -30.02 -7.33
N LEU A 12 11.68 -28.92 -7.71
CA LEU A 12 11.75 -27.72 -6.89
C LEU A 12 10.31 -27.21 -6.78
N ALA A 13 9.66 -27.43 -5.65
CA ALA A 13 8.44 -26.74 -5.31
C ALA A 13 8.79 -25.27 -5.13
N LEU A 14 8.56 -24.44 -6.16
CA LEU A 14 8.50 -23.00 -6.00
C LEU A 14 7.31 -22.73 -5.05
N SER A 15 7.60 -22.46 -3.79
CA SER A 15 6.61 -21.85 -2.91
C SER A 15 6.33 -20.46 -3.49
N ALA A 16 5.21 -20.33 -4.20
CA ALA A 16 4.67 -19.04 -4.54
C ALA A 16 4.40 -18.32 -3.21
N ALA A 17 5.27 -17.41 -2.83
CA ALA A 17 4.97 -16.45 -1.78
C ALA A 17 3.68 -15.76 -2.22
N ASN A 18 2.58 -15.98 -1.49
CA ASN A 18 1.34 -15.26 -1.74
C ASN A 18 1.68 -13.77 -1.71
N PRO A 19 1.42 -13.03 -2.78
CA PRO A 19 1.65 -11.60 -2.73
C PRO A 19 0.86 -11.05 -1.54
N ALA A 20 1.56 -10.38 -0.63
CA ALA A 20 0.91 -9.69 0.47
C ALA A 20 -0.08 -8.73 -0.16
N TYR A 21 -1.38 -8.95 0.04
CA TYR A 21 -2.42 -8.18 -0.63
C TYR A 21 -2.39 -6.76 -0.09
N ALA A 22 -2.10 -5.82 -0.98
CA ALA A 22 -2.29 -4.42 -0.72
C ALA A 22 -3.77 -4.12 -0.53
N VAL A 23 -4.08 -3.39 0.52
CA VAL A 23 -5.41 -2.80 0.72
C VAL A 23 -5.25 -1.31 0.95
N CYS A 24 -6.25 -0.55 0.54
CA CYS A 24 -6.29 0.90 0.70
C CYS A 24 -7.44 1.28 1.63
N VAL A 25 -7.23 2.21 2.53
CA VAL A 25 -8.32 2.78 3.32
C VAL A 25 -9.30 3.45 2.36
N SER A 26 -10.58 3.04 2.42
CA SER A 26 -11.62 3.47 1.48
C SER A 26 -12.52 4.58 2.03
N VAL A 27 -12.51 4.78 3.35
CA VAL A 27 -13.28 5.80 4.04
C VAL A 27 -12.42 7.03 4.32
N SER A 28 -13.04 8.18 4.61
CA SER A 28 -12.30 9.42 4.87
C SER A 28 -11.32 9.30 6.03
N LYS A 29 -11.70 8.54 7.07
CA LYS A 29 -10.90 8.32 8.27
C LYS A 29 -11.27 6.98 8.91
N ALA A 30 -10.28 6.25 9.39
CA ALA A 30 -10.44 4.98 10.08
C ALA A 30 -9.51 4.89 11.29
N ASN A 31 -9.92 4.16 12.33
CA ASN A 31 -9.08 3.86 13.48
C ASN A 31 -8.30 2.59 13.23
N VAL A 32 -7.02 2.59 13.56
CA VAL A 32 -6.22 1.38 13.72
C VAL A 32 -6.00 1.07 15.19
N ARG A 33 -5.92 -0.23 15.52
CA ARG A 33 -5.96 -0.72 16.89
C ARG A 33 -4.88 -1.76 17.17
N THR A 34 -4.69 -2.03 18.46
CA THR A 34 -3.73 -3.06 18.93
C THR A 34 -4.20 -4.50 18.69
N GLY A 35 -5.51 -4.69 18.42
CA GLY A 35 -6.09 -6.02 18.24
C GLY A 35 -7.39 -6.00 17.43
N PRO A 36 -7.94 -7.18 17.10
CA PRO A 36 -9.08 -7.36 16.21
C PRO A 36 -10.42 -7.13 16.91
N GLY A 37 -10.72 -5.89 17.24
CA GLY A 37 -12.00 -5.54 17.89
C GLY A 37 -12.03 -4.08 18.36
N THR A 38 -13.22 -3.54 18.53
CA THR A 38 -13.42 -2.15 19.00
C THR A 38 -13.06 -1.95 20.45
N TRP A 39 -12.96 -3.03 21.25
CA TRP A 39 -12.53 -3.00 22.66
C TRP A 39 -11.00 -2.95 22.83
N TYR A 40 -10.23 -3.19 21.76
CA TYR A 40 -8.79 -3.00 21.77
C TYR A 40 -8.44 -1.53 21.66
N GLU A 41 -7.31 -1.16 22.25
CA GLU A 41 -6.82 0.22 22.27
C GLU A 41 -6.68 0.77 20.84
N LYS A 42 -7.18 1.99 20.62
CA LYS A 42 -6.92 2.77 19.42
C LYS A 42 -5.48 3.29 19.46
N LEU A 43 -4.75 3.03 18.38
CA LEU A 43 -3.37 3.52 18.21
C LEU A 43 -3.36 4.92 17.58
N TRP A 44 -3.91 5.04 16.35
CA TRP A 44 -4.03 6.31 15.63
C TRP A 44 -5.10 6.23 14.55
N ASP A 45 -5.28 7.35 13.87
CA ASP A 45 -6.15 7.44 12.70
C ASP A 45 -5.35 7.25 11.41
N VAL A 46 -5.96 6.58 10.45
CA VAL A 46 -5.51 6.52 9.06
C VAL A 46 -6.56 7.13 8.15
N TYR A 47 -6.12 7.69 7.04
CA TYR A 47 -6.99 8.46 6.15
C TYR A 47 -7.18 7.76 4.81
N LYS A 48 -8.16 8.24 4.02
CA LYS A 48 -8.47 7.70 2.71
C LYS A 48 -7.22 7.56 1.85
N TYR A 49 -7.12 6.45 1.14
CA TYR A 49 -6.00 6.07 0.30
C TYR A 49 -4.71 5.69 1.04
N THR A 50 -4.70 5.62 2.37
CA THR A 50 -3.55 5.04 3.08
C THR A 50 -3.37 3.59 2.68
N PRO A 51 -2.21 3.21 2.11
CA PRO A 51 -1.90 1.83 1.78
C PRO A 51 -1.56 1.04 3.05
N LEU A 52 -2.01 -0.19 3.10
CA LEU A 52 -1.69 -1.15 4.16
C LEU A 52 -1.41 -2.52 3.53
N GLN A 53 -0.40 -3.19 4.01
CA GLN A 53 -0.07 -4.55 3.60
C GLN A 53 -0.78 -5.55 4.50
N LYS A 54 -1.83 -6.20 4.00
CA LYS A 54 -2.52 -7.24 4.76
C LYS A 54 -1.59 -8.41 5.03
N VAL A 55 -1.35 -8.72 6.30
CA VAL A 55 -0.49 -9.81 6.77
C VAL A 55 -1.26 -10.90 7.51
N GLY A 56 -2.52 -10.67 7.85
CA GLY A 56 -3.35 -11.65 8.53
C GLY A 56 -4.82 -11.25 8.57
N VAL A 57 -5.64 -12.18 9.05
CA VAL A 57 -7.08 -12.00 9.24
C VAL A 57 -7.44 -12.53 10.61
N SER A 58 -8.36 -11.86 11.33
CA SER A 58 -8.88 -12.34 12.60
C SER A 58 -9.67 -13.63 12.43
N VAL A 59 -9.83 -14.38 13.52
CA VAL A 59 -10.62 -15.63 13.51
C VAL A 59 -12.06 -15.38 13.06
N SER A 60 -12.66 -14.25 13.42
CA SER A 60 -13.99 -13.85 12.96
C SER A 60 -14.05 -13.50 11.47
N GLY A 61 -12.91 -13.19 10.85
CA GLY A 61 -12.83 -12.71 9.47
C GLY A 61 -13.13 -11.20 9.29
N ASP A 62 -13.46 -10.48 10.37
CA ASP A 62 -13.93 -9.10 10.29
C ASP A 62 -12.82 -8.04 10.41
N TRP A 63 -11.62 -8.46 10.78
CA TRP A 63 -10.47 -7.59 10.98
C TRP A 63 -9.24 -8.10 10.23
N TYR A 64 -8.47 -7.15 9.70
CA TYR A 64 -7.17 -7.43 9.10
C TYR A 64 -6.05 -6.98 10.01
N ALA A 65 -5.06 -7.85 10.22
CA ALA A 65 -3.74 -7.45 10.63
C ALA A 65 -3.02 -6.89 9.40
N ALA A 66 -2.50 -5.69 9.50
CA ALA A 66 -1.91 -4.98 8.37
C ALA A 66 -0.65 -4.23 8.77
N ARG A 67 0.35 -4.25 7.91
CA ARG A 67 1.59 -3.51 8.09
C ARG A 67 1.49 -2.16 7.40
N ASP A 68 1.87 -1.11 8.09
CA ASP A 68 1.91 0.25 7.54
C ASP A 68 3.27 0.61 6.92
N VAL A 69 3.41 1.87 6.49
CA VAL A 69 4.64 2.38 5.86
C VAL A 69 5.85 2.38 6.80
N ASP A 70 5.65 2.47 8.09
CA ASP A 70 6.71 2.44 9.10
C ASP A 70 7.08 1.03 9.54
N GLY A 71 6.36 0.02 9.04
CA GLY A 71 6.58 -1.39 9.37
C GLY A 71 5.79 -1.88 10.58
N ASP A 72 4.96 -1.03 11.18
CA ASP A 72 4.11 -1.38 12.31
C ASP A 72 2.94 -2.26 11.88
N VAL A 73 2.65 -3.31 12.64
CA VAL A 73 1.48 -4.17 12.42
C VAL A 73 0.34 -3.67 13.30
N VAL A 74 -0.73 -3.29 12.64
CA VAL A 74 -1.94 -2.74 13.26
C VAL A 74 -3.17 -3.55 12.83
N TRP A 75 -4.27 -3.39 13.54
CA TRP A 75 -5.53 -4.02 13.19
C TRP A 75 -6.53 -2.98 12.67
N ILE A 76 -7.15 -3.29 11.53
CA ILE A 76 -8.18 -2.45 10.91
C ILE A 76 -9.40 -3.29 10.55
N LYS A 77 -10.59 -2.72 10.69
CA LYS A 77 -11.84 -3.40 10.32
C LYS A 77 -11.89 -3.60 8.80
N LYS A 78 -12.20 -4.82 8.37
CA LYS A 78 -12.23 -5.22 6.95
C LYS A 78 -13.08 -4.30 6.08
N GLY A 79 -14.24 -3.86 6.57
CA GLY A 79 -15.18 -2.99 5.82
C GLY A 79 -14.66 -1.57 5.58
N LEU A 80 -13.53 -1.16 6.18
CA LEU A 80 -12.95 0.18 6.03
C LEU A 80 -11.84 0.24 4.96
N VAL A 81 -11.52 -0.89 4.35
CA VAL A 81 -10.47 -1.01 3.33
C VAL A 81 -10.99 -1.66 2.05
N THR A 82 -10.26 -1.47 0.98
CA THR A 82 -10.56 -2.06 -0.34
C THR A 82 -9.29 -2.48 -1.06
N ASN A 83 -9.39 -3.46 -1.93
CA ASN A 83 -8.37 -3.84 -2.90
C ASN A 83 -8.76 -3.45 -4.34
N GLY A 84 -9.82 -2.66 -4.51
CA GLY A 84 -10.37 -2.30 -5.82
C GLY A 84 -9.53 -1.27 -6.60
N TYR A 85 -8.53 -0.66 -5.97
CA TYR A 85 -7.58 0.27 -6.61
C TYR A 85 -6.25 0.30 -5.87
N GLY A 86 -5.21 0.83 -6.53
CA GLY A 86 -3.90 1.06 -5.92
C GLY A 86 -3.87 2.38 -5.14
N CYS A 87 -3.02 2.44 -4.13
CA CYS A 87 -2.77 3.64 -3.34
C CYS A 87 -1.30 3.78 -2.98
N ALA A 88 -0.92 4.97 -2.55
CA ALA A 88 0.44 5.32 -2.19
C ALA A 88 0.45 6.28 -1.01
N VAL A 89 1.51 6.25 -0.23
CA VAL A 89 1.76 7.21 0.85
C VAL A 89 3.17 7.78 0.72
N VAL A 90 3.33 9.05 1.03
CA VAL A 90 4.65 9.70 1.05
C VAL A 90 5.44 9.18 2.25
N LYS A 91 6.59 8.56 1.97
CA LYS A 91 7.48 7.98 2.98
C LYS A 91 8.66 8.87 3.37
N THR A 92 8.86 9.97 2.66
CA THR A 92 9.90 10.97 2.90
C THR A 92 9.31 12.18 3.63
N HIS A 93 10.17 13.08 4.13
CA HIS A 93 9.71 14.30 4.80
C HIS A 93 8.76 15.10 3.89
N GLN A 94 9.13 15.26 2.62
CA GLN A 94 8.26 15.86 1.61
C GLN A 94 8.64 15.38 0.21
N ALA A 95 7.73 15.55 -0.74
CA ALA A 95 7.92 15.26 -2.14
C ALA A 95 7.35 16.38 -3.02
N LYS A 96 8.08 16.73 -4.07
CA LYS A 96 7.55 17.63 -5.09
C LYS A 96 6.54 16.89 -5.95
N VAL A 97 5.40 17.53 -6.20
CA VAL A 97 4.36 17.00 -7.07
C VAL A 97 4.34 17.85 -8.34
N ARG A 98 4.44 17.18 -9.49
CA ARG A 98 4.54 17.85 -10.81
C ARG A 98 3.26 17.69 -11.62
N THR A 99 3.06 18.54 -12.59
CA THR A 99 1.91 18.47 -13.52
C THR A 99 2.06 17.35 -14.55
N SER A 100 3.30 16.91 -14.81
CA SER A 100 3.63 15.80 -15.70
C SER A 100 4.97 15.17 -15.26
N PRO A 101 5.31 13.96 -15.72
CA PRO A 101 6.58 13.32 -15.37
C PRO A 101 7.78 14.16 -15.78
N GLY A 102 8.68 14.45 -14.83
CA GLY A 102 9.91 15.17 -15.08
C GLY A 102 10.22 16.22 -14.00
N THR A 103 11.50 16.29 -13.60
CA THR A 103 11.97 17.20 -12.54
C THR A 103 11.92 18.67 -12.92
N SER A 104 11.88 18.98 -14.22
CA SER A 104 11.75 20.36 -14.76
C SER A 104 10.30 20.80 -14.99
N ARG A 105 9.33 19.92 -14.80
CA ARG A 105 7.93 20.24 -15.03
C ARG A 105 7.36 21.13 -13.93
N PRO A 106 6.33 21.95 -14.23
CA PRO A 106 5.69 22.82 -13.24
C PRO A 106 5.16 22.03 -12.05
N LEU A 107 5.10 22.69 -10.89
CA LEU A 107 4.50 22.11 -9.70
C LEU A 107 2.98 22.04 -9.82
N SER A 108 2.42 20.92 -9.40
CA SER A 108 0.98 20.71 -9.22
C SER A 108 0.48 21.48 -7.97
N PRO A 109 -0.82 21.81 -7.88
CA PRO A 109 -1.42 22.32 -6.66
C PRO A 109 -1.27 21.41 -5.43
N LEU A 110 -0.97 20.12 -5.63
CA LEU A 110 -0.69 19.18 -4.54
C LEU A 110 0.73 19.35 -3.95
N SER A 111 1.59 20.16 -4.55
CA SER A 111 2.97 20.32 -4.09
C SER A 111 3.10 21.39 -3.00
N PRO A 112 3.90 21.15 -1.94
CA PRO A 112 4.56 19.90 -1.65
C PRO A 112 3.62 18.88 -0.99
N ALA A 113 3.75 17.60 -1.34
CA ALA A 113 3.19 16.51 -0.55
C ALA A 113 4.13 16.22 0.63
N VAL A 114 3.57 15.98 1.81
CA VAL A 114 4.35 15.77 3.03
C VAL A 114 4.24 14.33 3.54
N HIS A 115 5.10 13.97 4.48
CA HIS A 115 5.12 12.64 5.09
C HIS A 115 3.71 12.23 5.55
N TYR A 116 3.32 11.01 5.20
CA TYR A 116 2.00 10.40 5.42
C TYR A 116 0.85 10.92 4.55
N ASP A 117 1.05 11.90 3.68
CA ASP A 117 0.04 12.21 2.67
C ASP A 117 -0.23 10.97 1.81
N SER A 118 -1.49 10.62 1.67
CA SER A 118 -1.93 9.41 0.98
C SER A 118 -2.78 9.74 -0.25
N PHE A 119 -2.62 8.92 -1.28
CA PHE A 119 -3.20 9.16 -2.60
C PHE A 119 -3.67 7.87 -3.25
N ARG A 120 -4.69 7.99 -4.10
CA ARG A 120 -5.01 6.94 -5.06
C ARG A 120 -3.98 6.96 -6.20
N VAL A 121 -3.49 5.79 -6.57
CA VAL A 121 -2.64 5.62 -7.75
C VAL A 121 -3.53 5.59 -9.00
N MET A 122 -3.25 6.48 -9.95
CA MET A 122 -4.01 6.61 -11.19
C MET A 122 -3.28 6.00 -12.38
N GLU A 123 -1.95 6.19 -12.46
CA GLU A 123 -1.11 5.75 -13.56
C GLU A 123 0.33 5.58 -13.08
N LYS A 124 1.06 4.66 -13.70
CA LYS A 124 2.50 4.48 -13.49
C LYS A 124 3.20 4.66 -14.84
N ARG A 125 4.22 5.55 -14.88
CA ARG A 125 4.97 5.84 -16.11
C ARG A 125 6.45 6.00 -15.78
N GLY A 126 7.25 4.99 -16.14
CA GLY A 126 8.65 4.96 -15.76
C GLY A 126 8.82 5.03 -14.24
N GLY A 127 9.67 5.92 -13.74
CA GLY A 127 9.88 6.17 -12.31
C GLY A 127 8.87 7.13 -11.68
N TRP A 128 7.75 7.46 -12.35
CA TRP A 128 6.74 8.42 -11.91
C TRP A 128 5.38 7.76 -11.69
N ILE A 129 4.66 8.25 -10.70
CA ILE A 129 3.31 7.78 -10.35
C ILE A 129 2.37 8.97 -10.38
N LYS A 130 1.30 8.87 -11.18
CA LYS A 130 0.20 9.82 -11.15
C LYS A 130 -0.69 9.48 -9.96
N VAL A 131 -0.93 10.47 -9.13
CA VAL A 131 -1.70 10.35 -7.89
C VAL A 131 -2.89 11.29 -7.90
N LYS A 132 -3.92 10.91 -7.13
CA LYS A 132 -5.11 11.72 -6.89
C LYS A 132 -5.40 11.77 -5.39
N ASP A 133 -5.64 12.96 -4.85
CA ASP A 133 -6.05 13.15 -3.47
C ASP A 133 -7.55 12.88 -3.25
N GLY A 134 -8.01 12.98 -2.01
CA GLY A 134 -9.42 12.78 -1.66
C GLY A 134 -10.36 13.86 -2.19
N LYS A 135 -9.85 14.99 -2.69
CA LYS A 135 -10.60 16.11 -3.27
C LYS A 135 -10.65 16.08 -4.80
N GLY A 136 -9.93 15.15 -5.43
CA GLY A 136 -9.86 15.01 -6.88
C GLY A 136 -8.69 15.74 -7.55
N ASN A 137 -7.81 16.40 -6.80
CA ASN A 137 -6.60 16.99 -7.36
C ASN A 137 -5.62 15.91 -7.77
N THR A 138 -4.91 16.12 -8.88
CA THR A 138 -3.97 15.15 -9.44
C THR A 138 -2.58 15.73 -9.61
N GLY A 139 -1.60 14.85 -9.68
CA GLY A 139 -0.22 15.24 -9.98
C GLY A 139 0.67 14.00 -10.09
N TRP A 140 1.95 14.23 -10.40
CA TRP A 140 2.95 13.21 -10.59
C TRP A 140 4.04 13.32 -9.53
N ILE A 141 4.34 12.20 -8.88
CA ILE A 141 5.39 12.08 -7.86
C ILE A 141 6.38 11.02 -8.30
N GLU A 142 7.67 11.24 -8.06
CA GLU A 142 8.67 10.21 -8.26
C GLU A 142 8.40 9.02 -7.33
N LYS A 143 8.44 7.82 -7.90
CA LYS A 143 8.19 6.56 -7.17
C LYS A 143 9.05 6.40 -5.92
N SER A 144 10.29 6.91 -5.95
CA SER A 144 11.24 6.82 -4.83
C SER A 144 10.77 7.51 -3.54
N TYR A 145 9.87 8.50 -3.64
CA TYR A 145 9.29 9.17 -2.47
C TYR A 145 8.05 8.49 -1.90
N LEU A 146 7.55 7.48 -2.59
CA LEU A 146 6.29 6.82 -2.26
C LEU A 146 6.51 5.38 -1.76
N TRP A 147 5.68 4.99 -0.82
CA TRP A 147 5.43 3.60 -0.50
C TRP A 147 4.11 3.18 -1.16
N THR A 148 4.19 2.19 -2.01
CA THR A 148 3.06 1.60 -2.73
C THR A 148 3.02 0.11 -2.45
N GLN A 149 1.85 -0.49 -2.51
CA GLN A 149 1.66 -1.93 -2.42
C GLN A 149 1.03 -2.47 -3.70
#